data_11eecf72ba8a735879ecd2bc2caa55bd
#
_entry.id   11eecf72ba8a735879ecd2bc2caa55bd
#
_cell.length_a   1.000
_cell.length_b   1.000
_cell.length_c   1.000
_cell.angle_alpha   90.00
_cell.angle_beta   90.00
_cell.angle_gamma   90.00
#
_symmetry.space_group_name_H-M   'P 1'
#
loop_
_entity.id
_entity.type
_entity.pdbx_description
1 polymer ?
#
loop_
_entity_poly.entity_id
_entity_poly.type
_entity_poly.pdbx_seq_one_letter_code
_entity_poly.pdbx_strand_id
1 'polypeptide(L)'
;EMCIRDRIGTANYTVAYGNNRNVGKAKITVTLSGNYAGTLTKTFNICPDKTQITRLTRKSKGFQVKWKKQTNQTSGYEIQYSDNSKFSKNRTKTVGISKRSANSKDVKQLKAKKKYYVRVRTYKKVKINGKSTKIYSGWSKVKTVVTK
;
A
#
# COMPACT_ATOMS: atom_id res chain seq x y z
N GLU A 1 10.49 -20.63 -2.18
CA GLU A 1 10.86 -21.21 -0.86
C GLU A 1 10.63 -22.73 -0.80
N MET A 2 9.49 -23.24 -1.25
CA MET A 2 9.20 -24.68 -1.23
C MET A 2 10.21 -25.51 -2.04
N CYS A 3 10.63 -25.06 -3.22
CA CYS A 3 11.56 -25.82 -4.06
C CYS A 3 12.97 -26.03 -3.46
N ILE A 4 13.43 -25.12 -2.59
CA ILE A 4 14.74 -25.26 -1.92
C ILE A 4 14.62 -26.21 -0.72
N ARG A 5 13.55 -26.13 0.04
CA ARG A 5 13.32 -27.01 1.21
C ARG A 5 13.19 -28.47 0.85
N ASP A 6 12.52 -28.76 -0.27
CA ASP A 6 12.26 -30.16 -0.67
C ASP A 6 13.46 -30.85 -1.32
N ARG A 7 14.46 -30.08 -1.80
CA ARG A 7 15.62 -30.61 -2.54
C ARG A 7 16.94 -30.56 -1.79
N ILE A 8 17.06 -29.70 -0.81
CA ILE A 8 18.30 -29.52 -0.03
C ILE A 8 17.95 -29.62 1.44
N GLY A 9 18.54 -30.60 2.14
CA GLY A 9 18.35 -30.77 3.58
C GLY A 9 18.73 -29.51 4.35
N THR A 10 18.01 -29.21 5.42
CA THR A 10 18.16 -27.97 6.23
C THR A 10 19.57 -27.77 6.81
N ALA A 11 20.36 -28.82 6.95
CA ALA A 11 21.76 -28.76 7.39
C ALA A 11 22.70 -28.11 6.35
N ASN A 12 22.29 -28.01 5.10
CA ASN A 12 23.12 -27.58 3.96
C ASN A 12 22.87 -26.15 3.52
N TYR A 13 22.11 -25.37 4.27
CA TYR A 13 21.94 -23.94 4.00
C TYR A 13 21.62 -23.14 5.25
N THR A 14 21.96 -21.87 5.21
CA THR A 14 21.58 -20.87 6.22
C THR A 14 20.74 -19.76 5.58
N VAL A 15 19.79 -19.20 6.33
CA VAL A 15 18.93 -18.11 5.88
C VAL A 15 19.14 -16.90 6.78
N ALA A 16 19.55 -15.79 6.19
CA ALA A 16 19.69 -14.51 6.86
C ALA A 16 18.65 -13.52 6.35
N TYR A 17 18.06 -12.76 7.27
CA TYR A 17 17.09 -11.71 6.96
C TYR A 17 17.69 -10.34 7.28
N GLY A 18 17.58 -9.41 6.33
CA GLY A 18 17.96 -8.01 6.51
C GLY A 18 16.77 -7.07 6.33
N ASN A 19 16.64 -6.09 7.23
CA ASN A 19 15.60 -5.05 7.18
C ASN A 19 14.14 -5.58 7.12
N ASN A 20 13.85 -6.68 7.78
CA ASN A 20 12.57 -7.39 7.67
C ASN A 20 11.49 -6.97 8.69
N ARG A 21 11.69 -5.87 9.44
CA ARG A 21 10.74 -5.38 10.45
C ARG A 21 10.01 -4.09 10.04
N ASN A 22 10.71 -3.21 9.34
CA ASN A 22 10.17 -1.90 8.99
C ASN A 22 9.70 -1.85 7.54
N VAL A 23 8.71 -1.01 7.27
CA VAL A 23 8.28 -0.72 5.89
C VAL A 23 9.47 -0.25 5.06
N GLY A 24 9.77 -0.96 3.99
CA GLY A 24 10.94 -0.72 3.16
C GLY A 24 11.26 -1.91 2.25
N LYS A 25 12.44 -1.88 1.67
CA LYS A 25 13.03 -3.05 1.01
C LYS A 25 13.66 -3.96 2.05
N ALA A 26 13.15 -5.17 2.16
CA ALA A 26 13.74 -6.25 2.92
C ALA A 26 14.56 -7.18 2.01
N LYS A 27 15.49 -7.90 2.62
CA LYS A 27 16.42 -8.81 1.95
C LYS A 27 16.36 -10.17 2.63
N ILE A 28 16.31 -11.22 1.85
CA ILE A 28 16.57 -12.59 2.30
C ILE A 28 17.81 -13.10 1.56
N THR A 29 18.72 -13.68 2.29
CA THR A 29 19.94 -14.29 1.76
C THR A 29 19.97 -15.75 2.19
N VAL A 30 20.09 -16.65 1.24
CA VAL A 30 20.28 -18.08 1.44
C VAL A 30 21.71 -18.40 1.05
N THR A 31 22.50 -18.91 1.99
CA THR A 31 23.86 -19.38 1.75
C THR A 31 23.89 -20.89 1.82
N LEU A 32 24.35 -21.51 0.77
CA LEU A 32 24.52 -22.97 0.69
C LEU A 32 25.83 -23.38 1.39
N SER A 33 25.86 -24.57 1.97
CA SER A 33 27.01 -25.15 2.69
C SER A 33 27.13 -26.65 2.43
N GLY A 34 28.18 -27.27 2.92
CA GLY A 34 28.49 -28.69 2.69
C GLY A 34 28.92 -28.93 1.25
N ASN A 35 28.31 -29.92 0.61
CA ASN A 35 28.57 -30.29 -0.80
C ASN A 35 27.97 -29.30 -1.80
N TYR A 36 27.29 -28.25 -1.33
CA TYR A 36 26.70 -27.21 -2.14
C TYR A 36 27.40 -25.89 -1.88
N ALA A 37 27.58 -25.09 -2.92
CA ALA A 37 28.19 -23.78 -2.82
C ALA A 37 27.31 -22.72 -3.50
N GLY A 38 27.35 -21.50 -2.97
CA GLY A 38 26.67 -20.34 -3.57
C GLY A 38 25.79 -19.58 -2.58
N THR A 39 25.42 -18.37 -3.01
CA THR A 39 24.55 -17.48 -2.24
C THR A 39 23.45 -16.95 -3.13
N LEU A 40 22.20 -17.12 -2.72
CA LEU A 40 21.02 -16.55 -3.37
C LEU A 40 20.47 -15.40 -2.53
N THR A 41 20.35 -14.24 -3.14
CA THR A 41 19.75 -13.08 -2.51
C THR A 41 18.48 -12.66 -3.24
N LYS A 42 17.40 -12.48 -2.49
CA LYS A 42 16.13 -11.91 -2.98
C LYS A 42 15.73 -10.70 -2.14
N THR A 43 15.14 -9.70 -2.79
CA THR A 43 14.60 -8.54 -2.13
C THR A 43 13.08 -8.50 -2.29
N PHE A 44 12.38 -8.01 -1.26
CA PHE A 44 10.92 -7.83 -1.28
C PHE A 44 10.54 -6.54 -0.56
N ASN A 45 9.32 -6.06 -0.79
CA ASN A 45 8.82 -4.87 -0.12
C ASN A 45 7.95 -5.25 1.07
N ILE A 46 8.28 -4.69 2.24
CA ILE A 46 7.38 -4.67 3.39
C ILE A 46 6.50 -3.44 3.22
N CYS A 47 5.20 -3.66 3.08
CA CYS A 47 4.21 -2.61 2.87
C CYS A 47 3.61 -2.13 4.20
N PRO A 48 3.16 -0.87 4.32
CA PRO A 48 2.43 -0.40 5.49
C PRO A 48 1.06 -1.08 5.60
N ASP A 49 0.47 -1.02 6.79
CA ASP A 49 -0.85 -1.59 7.05
C ASP A 49 -1.93 -0.93 6.20
N LYS A 50 -2.88 -1.76 5.75
CA LYS A 50 -4.05 -1.27 5.01
C LYS A 50 -4.95 -0.45 5.94
N THR A 51 -5.64 0.52 5.35
CA THR A 51 -6.75 1.22 6.01
C THR A 51 -8.08 0.88 5.35
N GLN A 52 -9.17 1.34 5.94
CA GLN A 52 -10.52 1.15 5.41
C GLN A 52 -11.33 2.44 5.49
N ILE A 53 -12.22 2.64 4.52
CA ILE A 53 -13.18 3.74 4.55
C ILE A 53 -14.23 3.43 5.62
N THR A 54 -14.34 4.30 6.62
CA THR A 54 -15.34 4.20 7.68
C THR A 54 -16.66 4.84 7.24
N ARG A 55 -16.61 6.01 6.61
CA ARG A 55 -17.79 6.76 6.19
C ARG A 55 -17.57 7.50 4.88
N LEU A 56 -18.61 7.55 4.04
CA LEU A 56 -18.74 8.48 2.92
C LEU A 56 -19.99 9.33 3.15
N THR A 57 -19.84 10.64 3.12
CA THR A 57 -20.94 11.59 3.25
C THR A 57 -21.06 12.39 1.96
N ARG A 58 -22.23 12.33 1.34
CA ARG A 58 -22.55 13.10 0.13
C ARG A 58 -22.63 14.60 0.44
N LYS A 59 -22.10 15.42 -0.46
CA LYS A 59 -22.15 16.89 -0.41
C LYS A 59 -22.59 17.44 -1.76
N SER A 60 -22.98 18.70 -1.81
CA SER A 60 -23.22 19.39 -3.07
C SER A 60 -21.95 19.39 -3.92
N LYS A 61 -22.05 18.87 -5.16
CA LYS A 61 -20.92 18.73 -6.10
C LYS A 61 -19.65 18.12 -5.46
N GLY A 62 -19.84 17.14 -4.54
CA GLY A 62 -18.71 16.55 -3.83
C GLY A 62 -19.11 15.47 -2.82
N PHE A 63 -18.14 15.05 -2.03
CA PHE A 63 -18.33 14.14 -0.90
C PHE A 63 -17.22 14.31 0.12
N GLN A 64 -17.48 13.90 1.36
CA GLN A 64 -16.44 13.70 2.38
C GLN A 64 -16.17 12.21 2.52
N VAL A 65 -14.90 11.84 2.51
CA VAL A 65 -14.44 10.50 2.85
C VAL A 65 -13.77 10.52 4.22
N LYS A 66 -14.14 9.55 5.08
CA LYS A 66 -13.48 9.27 6.36
C LYS A 66 -12.93 7.84 6.34
N TRP A 67 -11.78 7.63 6.97
CA TRP A 67 -11.11 6.33 7.03
C TRP A 67 -10.51 6.06 8.41
N LYS A 68 -10.20 4.78 8.68
CA LYS A 68 -9.52 4.37 9.91
C LYS A 68 -8.09 4.92 9.89
N LYS A 69 -7.72 5.68 10.92
CA LYS A 69 -6.36 6.20 11.07
C LYS A 69 -5.36 5.05 11.21
N GLN A 70 -4.24 5.14 10.50
CA GLN A 70 -3.09 4.26 10.61
C GLN A 70 -1.85 5.13 10.83
N THR A 71 -1.27 5.07 12.02
CA THR A 71 -0.11 5.91 12.38
C THR A 71 1.19 5.13 12.42
N ASN A 72 1.10 3.80 12.64
CA ASN A 72 2.27 2.94 12.67
C ASN A 72 2.84 2.80 11.26
N GLN A 73 4.13 3.07 11.12
CA GLN A 73 4.87 2.96 9.85
C GLN A 73 4.17 3.60 8.62
N THR A 74 3.40 4.67 8.86
CA THR A 74 2.63 5.39 7.83
C THR A 74 3.10 6.84 7.76
N SER A 75 3.31 7.36 6.55
CA SER A 75 3.61 8.77 6.30
C SER A 75 2.38 9.56 5.85
N GLY A 76 1.39 8.87 5.27
CA GLY A 76 0.18 9.50 4.79
C GLY A 76 -0.73 8.54 4.04
N TYR A 77 -1.70 9.12 3.33
CA TYR A 77 -2.75 8.37 2.64
C TYR A 77 -2.87 8.81 1.19
N GLU A 78 -3.42 7.94 0.38
CA GLU A 78 -3.78 8.23 -0.99
C GLU A 78 -5.22 7.77 -1.24
N ILE A 79 -6.05 8.69 -1.71
CA ILE A 79 -7.44 8.45 -2.06
C ILE A 79 -7.56 8.41 -3.57
N GLN A 80 -8.21 7.40 -4.10
CA GLN A 80 -8.65 7.38 -5.48
C GLN A 80 -10.17 7.40 -5.55
N TYR A 81 -10.68 8.18 -6.50
CA TYR A 81 -12.09 8.18 -6.83
C TYR A 81 -12.28 8.24 -8.34
N SER A 82 -13.33 7.58 -8.80
CA SER A 82 -13.66 7.45 -10.22
C SER A 82 -15.17 7.33 -10.39
N ASP A 83 -15.68 7.76 -11.51
CA ASP A 83 -17.05 7.48 -11.94
C ASP A 83 -17.16 6.13 -12.68
N ASN A 84 -16.06 5.38 -12.73
CA ASN A 84 -15.96 4.03 -13.31
C ASN A 84 -15.53 3.03 -12.23
N SER A 85 -16.25 1.92 -12.08
CA SER A 85 -15.98 0.87 -11.08
C SER A 85 -14.62 0.18 -11.25
N LYS A 86 -14.10 0.13 -12.48
CA LYS A 86 -12.80 -0.45 -12.82
C LYS A 86 -11.62 0.50 -12.57
N PHE A 87 -11.85 1.74 -12.15
CA PHE A 87 -10.83 2.76 -11.94
C PHE A 87 -9.92 2.97 -13.17
N SER A 88 -10.52 3.08 -14.35
CA SER A 88 -9.80 3.37 -15.60
C SER A 88 -8.95 4.62 -15.46
N LYS A 89 -7.73 4.59 -16.01
CA LYS A 89 -6.68 5.62 -15.80
C LYS A 89 -7.17 7.05 -16.13
N ASN A 90 -7.88 7.23 -17.21
CA ASN A 90 -8.39 8.51 -17.70
C ASN A 90 -9.63 9.03 -16.92
N ARG A 91 -10.28 8.19 -16.11
CA ARG A 91 -11.48 8.52 -15.30
C ARG A 91 -11.22 8.51 -13.80
N THR A 92 -10.00 8.24 -13.38
CA THR A 92 -9.61 8.13 -11.97
C THR A 92 -8.79 9.34 -11.55
N LYS A 93 -9.21 9.98 -10.49
CA LYS A 93 -8.44 11.03 -9.82
C LYS A 93 -7.83 10.50 -8.53
N THR A 94 -6.61 10.95 -8.26
CA THR A 94 -5.82 10.54 -7.08
C THR A 94 -5.48 11.77 -6.25
N VAL A 95 -5.76 11.71 -4.96
CA VAL A 95 -5.45 12.77 -3.98
C VAL A 95 -4.52 12.20 -2.91
N GLY A 96 -3.32 12.79 -2.81
CA GLY A 96 -2.35 12.45 -1.77
C GLY A 96 -2.55 13.31 -0.53
N ILE A 97 -2.39 12.70 0.64
CA ILE A 97 -2.46 13.34 1.95
C ILE A 97 -1.19 13.01 2.71
N SER A 98 -0.32 13.99 2.92
CA SER A 98 1.00 13.80 3.56
C SER A 98 0.97 13.85 5.10
N LYS A 99 -0.22 13.90 5.71
CA LYS A 99 -0.41 13.93 7.16
C LYS A 99 -0.89 12.57 7.67
N ARG A 100 -0.05 11.85 8.43
CA ARG A 100 -0.37 10.52 9.01
C ARG A 100 -1.55 10.55 10.00
N SER A 101 -1.77 11.68 10.65
CA SER A 101 -2.87 11.86 11.61
C SER A 101 -4.22 12.18 10.94
N ALA A 102 -4.25 12.41 9.62
CA ALA A 102 -5.49 12.65 8.90
C ALA A 102 -6.38 11.40 8.87
N ASN A 103 -7.68 11.61 8.99
CA ASN A 103 -8.69 10.56 8.89
C ASN A 103 -9.90 10.97 8.05
N SER A 104 -9.86 12.16 7.44
CA SER A 104 -10.92 12.64 6.56
C SER A 104 -10.39 13.57 5.47
N LYS A 105 -11.14 13.66 4.36
CA LYS A 105 -10.90 14.59 3.27
C LYS A 105 -12.21 14.95 2.57
N ASP A 106 -12.39 16.22 2.28
CA ASP A 106 -13.44 16.69 1.39
C ASP A 106 -12.93 16.69 -0.06
N VAL A 107 -13.72 16.10 -0.94
CA VAL A 107 -13.56 16.15 -2.38
C VAL A 107 -14.67 17.03 -2.93
N LYS A 108 -14.29 18.05 -3.70
CA LYS A 108 -15.19 19.09 -4.24
C LYS A 108 -15.08 19.17 -5.76
N GLN A 109 -15.88 20.03 -6.39
CA GLN A 109 -15.86 20.29 -7.84
C GLN A 109 -16.14 19.05 -8.68
N LEU A 110 -17.06 18.22 -8.21
CA LEU A 110 -17.56 17.05 -8.94
C LEU A 110 -18.89 17.37 -9.62
N LYS A 111 -19.27 16.50 -10.56
CA LYS A 111 -20.60 16.57 -11.17
C LYS A 111 -21.66 16.23 -10.10
N ALA A 112 -22.76 17.00 -10.08
CA ALA A 112 -23.91 16.73 -9.22
C ALA A 112 -24.63 15.46 -9.66
N LYS A 113 -25.36 14.82 -8.76
CA LYS A 113 -26.15 13.60 -9.00
C LYS A 113 -25.39 12.48 -9.71
N LYS A 114 -24.05 12.43 -9.51
CA LYS A 114 -23.15 11.45 -10.12
C LYS A 114 -22.64 10.45 -9.08
N LYS A 115 -22.64 9.15 -9.45
CA LYS A 115 -22.07 8.08 -8.65
C LYS A 115 -20.55 8.05 -8.79
N TYR A 116 -19.85 7.98 -7.65
CA TYR A 116 -18.41 7.82 -7.58
C TYR A 116 -18.04 6.60 -6.75
N TYR A 117 -17.02 5.87 -7.22
CA TYR A 117 -16.35 4.78 -6.55
C TYR A 117 -15.12 5.35 -5.85
N VAL A 118 -14.92 4.99 -4.59
CA VAL A 118 -13.85 5.56 -3.75
C VAL A 118 -13.08 4.45 -3.06
N ARG A 119 -11.76 4.54 -3.05
CA ARG A 119 -10.87 3.67 -2.30
C ARG A 119 -9.72 4.47 -1.70
N VAL A 120 -9.12 3.96 -0.63
CA VAL A 120 -8.02 4.60 0.09
C VAL A 120 -6.92 3.59 0.37
N ARG A 121 -5.68 4.05 0.40
CA ARG A 121 -4.52 3.27 0.86
C ARG A 121 -3.60 4.13 1.70
N THR A 122 -2.75 3.50 2.50
CA THR A 122 -1.65 4.15 3.20
C THR A 122 -0.40 4.15 2.35
N TYR A 123 0.55 5.01 2.68
CA TYR A 123 1.91 4.93 2.17
C TYR A 123 2.93 5.31 3.24
N LYS A 124 4.13 4.76 3.12
CA LYS A 124 5.32 5.16 3.87
C LYS A 124 6.35 5.75 2.90
N LYS A 125 6.92 6.90 3.25
CA LYS A 125 8.12 7.42 2.57
C LYS A 125 9.34 6.75 3.17
N VAL A 126 10.16 6.16 2.34
CA VAL A 126 11.43 5.51 2.71
C VAL A 126 12.54 6.00 1.79
N LYS A 127 13.77 6.01 2.26
CA LYS A 127 14.94 6.25 1.41
C LYS A 127 15.43 4.90 0.88
N ILE A 128 15.48 4.75 -0.44
CA ILE A 128 16.05 3.58 -1.13
C ILE A 128 17.16 4.11 -2.03
N ASN A 129 18.39 3.69 -1.78
CA ASN A 129 19.57 4.18 -2.51
C ASN A 129 19.64 5.72 -2.53
N GLY A 130 19.43 6.38 -1.37
CA GLY A 130 19.43 7.83 -1.24
C GLY A 130 18.17 8.54 -1.77
N LYS A 131 17.34 7.90 -2.60
CA LYS A 131 16.14 8.47 -3.21
C LYS A 131 14.89 8.24 -2.34
N SER A 132 14.12 9.31 -2.11
CA SER A 132 12.83 9.20 -1.40
C SER A 132 11.81 8.49 -2.28
N THR A 133 11.30 7.36 -1.80
CA THR A 133 10.35 6.51 -2.51
C THR A 133 9.13 6.26 -1.62
N LYS A 134 7.93 6.18 -2.21
CA LYS A 134 6.71 5.79 -1.50
C LYS A 134 6.47 4.29 -1.67
N ILE A 135 6.31 3.59 -0.55
CA ILE A 135 5.81 2.20 -0.53
C ILE A 135 4.35 2.26 -0.07
N TYR A 136 3.47 1.65 -0.83
CA TYR A 136 2.03 1.70 -0.63
C TYR A 136 1.50 0.39 -0.04
N SER A 137 0.46 0.49 0.79
CA SER A 137 -0.37 -0.66 1.14
C SER A 137 -1.26 -1.09 -0.04
N GLY A 138 -1.92 -2.22 0.08
CA GLY A 138 -3.04 -2.54 -0.78
C GLY A 138 -4.20 -1.54 -0.58
N TRP A 139 -5.08 -1.42 -1.59
CA TRP A 139 -6.28 -0.59 -1.51
C TRP A 139 -7.29 -1.13 -0.50
N SER A 140 -8.06 -0.23 0.11
CA SER A 140 -9.27 -0.58 0.86
C SER A 140 -10.33 -1.20 -0.03
N LYS A 141 -11.35 -1.82 0.57
CA LYS A 141 -12.60 -2.11 -0.13
C LYS A 141 -13.15 -0.83 -0.76
N VAL A 142 -13.68 -0.94 -1.97
CA VAL A 142 -14.34 0.17 -2.67
C VAL A 142 -15.67 0.48 -1.99
N LYS A 143 -15.93 1.75 -1.74
CA LYS A 143 -17.26 2.25 -1.35
C LYS A 143 -17.77 3.24 -2.39
N THR A 144 -19.08 3.39 -2.46
CA THR A 144 -19.72 4.28 -3.44
C THR A 144 -20.45 5.41 -2.76
N VAL A 145 -20.54 6.54 -3.45
CA VAL A 145 -21.30 7.73 -3.03
C VAL A 145 -21.91 8.40 -4.25
N VAL A 146 -23.12 8.92 -4.11
CA VAL A 146 -23.74 9.78 -5.12
C VAL A 146 -23.71 11.22 -4.61
N THR A 147 -23.14 12.14 -5.39
CA THR A 147 -23.08 13.58 -5.05
C THR A 147 -24.48 14.20 -5.05
N LYS A 148 -24.65 15.29 -4.30
CA LYS A 148 -25.85 16.13 -4.38
C LYS A 148 -25.70 17.16 -5.49
#